data_85c2ed1ca6419c3e831448714e9a443c
#
_entry.id   85c2ed1ca6419c3e831448714e9a443c
#
_cell.length_a   1.000
_cell.length_b   1.000
_cell.length_c   1.000
_cell.angle_alpha   90.00
_cell.angle_beta   90.00
_cell.angle_gamma   90.00
#
_symmetry.space_group_name_H-M   'P 1'
#
loop_
_entity.id
_entity.type
_entity.pdbx_description
1 polymer ?
#
loop_
_entity_poly.entity_id
_entity_poly.type
_entity_poly.pdbx_seq_one_letter_code
_entity_poly.pdbx_strand_id
1 'polypeptide(L)'
;MRSTYLFTSESVSEGHPDKVADQISDSIVDLFLSKDPEARIACETLCTTQLVVLAGEIRCKGVYENGEWAPGAKEEIERVVRQTVKDIGYAQAGFHWEQFEFINRLHGQSAHIAQGVDANANKDEGAGDQGIMFGYATDETPDLMPATLYYSHKILEKMAEDRHSGTAPFLEPDAKSQVTLRYEGSLPVAATAVVVSTQHAPGYDEGEKEAELHAYVKRVIAEVIPPVLLRETEYFINPTGSFEIGGPDGDAGLTGRKIIVDTYGGAAPHGGGAFSGKDPTKVDRSAAYISRYLAKNVVAAGLATRCTIQLAYAIGVSKPLSLYVDTHETGTVGDDQIEAAILGLPVLGGLTPRSIRTHLGLNKPIYKPTAAYGHFGRKAEGDLFPWERLDLVDDLKAALG
;
A
#
# COMPACT_ATOMS: atom_id res chain seq x y z
N MET A 1 30.51 0.38 1.24
CA MET A 1 29.37 -0.58 1.34
C MET A 1 29.71 -1.75 2.27
N ARG A 2 28.70 -2.36 2.96
CA ARG A 2 28.89 -3.64 3.68
C ARG A 2 29.09 -4.74 2.66
N SER A 3 30.10 -5.62 2.87
CA SER A 3 30.39 -6.73 1.94
C SER A 3 29.34 -7.84 2.02
N THR A 4 28.84 -8.15 3.22
CA THR A 4 27.80 -9.17 3.47
C THR A 4 26.94 -8.73 4.64
N TYR A 5 25.59 -8.90 4.53
CA TYR A 5 24.64 -8.59 5.59
C TYR A 5 23.34 -9.38 5.40
N LEU A 6 22.55 -9.45 6.49
CA LEU A 6 21.18 -9.96 6.46
C LEU A 6 20.20 -8.75 6.47
N PHE A 7 19.15 -8.86 5.68
CA PHE A 7 18.06 -7.90 5.68
C PHE A 7 16.72 -8.64 5.67
N THR A 8 15.75 -8.10 6.39
CA THR A 8 14.46 -8.74 6.60
C THR A 8 13.33 -7.76 6.33
N SER A 9 12.29 -8.22 5.64
CA SER A 9 11.01 -7.51 5.54
C SER A 9 9.87 -8.46 5.86
N GLU A 10 8.75 -7.89 6.28
CA GLU A 10 7.52 -8.62 6.56
C GLU A 10 6.37 -8.15 5.68
N SER A 11 5.36 -8.97 5.53
CA SER A 11 4.07 -8.65 4.93
C SER A 11 2.94 -9.25 5.75
N VAL A 12 1.74 -8.74 5.56
CA VAL A 12 0.51 -9.26 6.14
C VAL A 12 -0.56 -9.41 5.06
N SER A 13 -1.45 -10.40 5.23
CA SER A 13 -2.52 -10.69 4.28
C SER A 13 -3.65 -9.66 4.31
N GLU A 14 -4.56 -9.77 3.34
CA GLU A 14 -5.79 -8.98 3.28
C GLU A 14 -6.68 -9.13 4.51
N GLY A 15 -6.59 -10.27 5.20
CA GLY A 15 -7.36 -10.56 6.41
C GLY A 15 -6.71 -10.09 7.72
N HIS A 16 -5.47 -9.59 7.68
CA HIS A 16 -4.88 -8.99 8.88
C HIS A 16 -5.73 -7.82 9.39
N PRO A 17 -5.96 -7.68 10.72
CA PRO A 17 -6.87 -6.65 11.27
C PRO A 17 -6.64 -5.25 10.72
N ASP A 18 -5.38 -4.78 10.70
CA ASP A 18 -5.05 -3.46 10.17
C ASP A 18 -5.33 -3.36 8.65
N LYS A 19 -5.15 -4.45 7.88
CA LYS A 19 -5.45 -4.45 6.44
C LYS A 19 -6.94 -4.58 6.15
N VAL A 20 -7.71 -5.19 7.02
CA VAL A 20 -9.18 -5.11 7.00
C VAL A 20 -9.63 -3.66 7.16
N ALA A 21 -9.06 -2.94 8.14
CA ALA A 21 -9.35 -1.52 8.36
C ALA A 21 -8.95 -0.65 7.14
N ASP A 22 -7.76 -0.87 6.57
CA ASP A 22 -7.28 -0.16 5.38
C ASP A 22 -8.20 -0.40 4.16
N GLN A 23 -8.61 -1.65 3.90
CA GLN A 23 -9.50 -1.98 2.79
C GLN A 23 -10.90 -1.37 2.96
N ILE A 24 -11.43 -1.35 4.19
CA ILE A 24 -12.69 -0.67 4.48
C ILE A 24 -12.55 0.83 4.19
N SER A 25 -11.51 1.48 4.72
CA SER A 25 -11.27 2.91 4.52
C SER A 25 -11.11 3.27 3.04
N ASP A 26 -10.36 2.49 2.26
CA ASP A 26 -10.21 2.72 0.82
C ASP A 26 -11.46 2.38 0.00
N SER A 27 -12.29 1.43 0.45
CA SER A 27 -13.60 1.19 -0.16
C SER A 27 -14.54 2.39 0.00
N ILE A 28 -14.43 3.13 1.11
CA ILE A 28 -15.17 4.38 1.32
C ILE A 28 -14.61 5.51 0.44
N VAL A 29 -13.28 5.60 0.27
CA VAL A 29 -12.69 6.53 -0.69
C VAL A 29 -13.21 6.28 -2.10
N ASP A 30 -13.21 5.03 -2.55
CA ASP A 30 -13.69 4.63 -3.88
C ASP A 30 -15.18 4.90 -4.05
N LEU A 31 -16.00 4.62 -3.03
CA LEU A 31 -17.42 4.92 -3.04
C LEU A 31 -17.68 6.42 -3.32
N PHE A 32 -16.99 7.31 -2.63
CA PHE A 32 -17.22 8.74 -2.78
C PHE A 32 -16.61 9.31 -4.07
N LEU A 33 -15.42 8.85 -4.48
CA LEU A 33 -14.82 9.25 -5.76
C LEU A 33 -15.63 8.77 -6.96
N SER A 34 -16.37 7.65 -6.85
CA SER A 34 -17.27 7.20 -7.90
C SER A 34 -18.49 8.12 -8.11
N LYS A 35 -18.87 8.88 -7.08
CA LYS A 35 -19.99 9.84 -7.11
C LYS A 35 -19.54 11.27 -7.44
N ASP A 36 -18.39 11.65 -6.90
CA ASP A 36 -17.79 12.97 -7.09
C ASP A 36 -16.27 12.83 -7.19
N PRO A 37 -15.66 12.96 -8.39
CA PRO A 37 -14.21 12.90 -8.58
C PRO A 37 -13.43 13.95 -7.76
N GLU A 38 -14.10 15.03 -7.31
CA GLU A 38 -13.52 16.06 -6.47
C GLU A 38 -13.87 15.91 -4.98
N ALA A 39 -14.41 14.74 -4.58
CA ALA A 39 -14.69 14.44 -3.17
C ALA A 39 -13.43 14.56 -2.30
N ARG A 40 -13.63 15.03 -1.07
CA ARG A 40 -12.58 15.10 -0.04
C ARG A 40 -12.93 14.09 1.05
N ILE A 41 -12.01 13.19 1.32
CA ILE A 41 -12.22 12.08 2.25
C ILE A 41 -11.00 11.95 3.16
N ALA A 42 -11.27 11.85 4.45
CA ALA A 42 -10.35 11.33 5.45
C ALA A 42 -11.15 10.37 6.30
N CYS A 43 -11.04 9.07 6.02
CA CYS A 43 -11.80 8.00 6.66
C CYS A 43 -10.86 7.06 7.40
N GLU A 44 -10.97 7.04 8.71
CA GLU A 44 -10.28 6.12 9.60
C GLU A 44 -11.24 5.01 10.02
N THR A 45 -10.76 3.78 10.02
CA THR A 45 -11.50 2.59 10.45
C THR A 45 -10.85 1.96 11.65
N LEU A 46 -11.66 1.60 12.65
CA LEU A 46 -11.31 0.66 13.72
C LEU A 46 -12.15 -0.59 13.54
N CYS A 47 -11.53 -1.76 13.61
CA CYS A 47 -12.22 -3.04 13.65
C CYS A 47 -11.70 -3.90 14.79
N THR A 48 -12.61 -4.59 15.49
CA THR A 48 -12.31 -5.54 16.57
C THR A 48 -13.45 -6.56 16.64
N THR A 49 -13.46 -7.44 17.66
CA THR A 49 -14.50 -8.46 17.84
C THR A 49 -15.90 -7.87 17.63
N GLN A 50 -16.61 -8.36 16.61
CA GLN A 50 -17.98 -7.98 16.22
C GLN A 50 -18.25 -6.45 16.18
N LEU A 51 -17.24 -5.63 15.86
CA LEU A 51 -17.40 -4.18 15.79
C LEU A 51 -16.57 -3.58 14.65
N VAL A 52 -17.19 -2.68 13.87
CA VAL A 52 -16.51 -1.80 12.91
C VAL A 52 -16.97 -0.36 13.16
N VAL A 53 -16.01 0.55 13.33
CA VAL A 53 -16.25 1.98 13.52
C VAL A 53 -15.57 2.76 12.41
N LEU A 54 -16.31 3.62 11.73
CA LEU A 54 -15.76 4.65 10.86
C LEU A 54 -15.75 6.00 11.57
N ALA A 55 -14.65 6.73 11.45
CA ALA A 55 -14.52 8.10 11.93
C ALA A 55 -13.79 8.94 10.88
N GLY A 56 -14.06 10.25 10.86
CA GLY A 56 -13.35 11.15 9.93
C GLY A 56 -14.25 12.14 9.23
N GLU A 57 -13.74 12.73 8.16
CA GLU A 57 -14.35 13.89 7.50
C GLU A 57 -14.59 13.61 6.02
N ILE A 58 -15.72 14.10 5.53
CA ILE A 58 -16.07 14.02 4.11
C ILE A 58 -16.60 15.33 3.58
N ARG A 59 -16.33 15.57 2.28
CA ARG A 59 -17.01 16.56 1.45
C ARG A 59 -17.25 15.90 0.08
N CYS A 60 -18.49 15.56 -0.21
CA CYS A 60 -18.85 14.86 -1.43
C CYS A 60 -20.19 15.38 -1.93
N LYS A 61 -20.19 15.96 -3.11
CA LYS A 61 -21.39 16.52 -3.74
C LYS A 61 -22.43 15.43 -3.96
N GLY A 62 -23.67 15.72 -3.62
CA GLY A 62 -24.79 14.77 -3.76
C GLY A 62 -24.82 13.66 -2.72
N VAL A 63 -23.90 13.63 -1.75
CA VAL A 63 -23.85 12.61 -0.67
C VAL A 63 -23.94 13.25 0.71
N TYR A 64 -23.16 14.29 0.95
CA TYR A 64 -23.18 15.04 2.20
C TYR A 64 -23.01 16.54 1.90
N GLU A 65 -24.08 17.29 2.07
CA GLU A 65 -24.12 18.73 1.78
C GLU A 65 -24.90 19.47 2.89
N ASN A 66 -24.47 20.70 3.21
CA ASN A 66 -25.13 21.57 4.19
C ASN A 66 -25.34 20.95 5.58
N GLY A 67 -24.47 20.00 5.97
CA GLY A 67 -24.58 19.32 7.25
C GLY A 67 -25.50 18.09 7.26
N GLU A 68 -26.06 17.71 6.11
CA GLU A 68 -27.03 16.63 6.00
C GLU A 68 -26.58 15.55 5.01
N TRP A 69 -26.91 14.31 5.33
CA TRP A 69 -26.71 13.16 4.45
C TRP A 69 -27.84 13.06 3.42
N ALA A 70 -27.47 12.76 2.19
CA ALA A 70 -28.46 12.39 1.18
C ALA A 70 -29.23 11.12 1.62
N PRO A 71 -30.50 10.97 1.23
CA PRO A 71 -31.29 9.78 1.53
C PRO A 71 -30.58 8.50 1.02
N GLY A 72 -30.47 7.49 1.88
CA GLY A 72 -29.84 6.21 1.56
C GLY A 72 -28.30 6.19 1.61
N ALA A 73 -27.64 7.33 1.82
CA ALA A 73 -26.17 7.39 1.79
C ALA A 73 -25.51 6.63 2.95
N LYS A 74 -26.11 6.66 4.15
CA LYS A 74 -25.59 5.91 5.31
C LYS A 74 -25.74 4.41 5.13
N GLU A 75 -26.85 3.98 4.60
CA GLU A 75 -27.14 2.58 4.28
C GLU A 75 -26.18 2.05 3.19
N GLU A 76 -25.86 2.89 2.22
CA GLU A 76 -24.89 2.54 1.18
C GLU A 76 -23.47 2.40 1.74
N ILE A 77 -23.05 3.29 2.64
CA ILE A 77 -21.77 3.19 3.37
C ILE A 77 -21.72 1.85 4.12
N GLU A 78 -22.71 1.52 4.93
CA GLU A 78 -22.75 0.26 5.67
C GLU A 78 -22.70 -0.95 4.75
N ARG A 79 -23.45 -0.92 3.64
CA ARG A 79 -23.43 -2.00 2.64
C ARG A 79 -22.02 -2.20 2.04
N VAL A 80 -21.30 -1.13 1.72
CA VAL A 80 -19.93 -1.20 1.20
C VAL A 80 -18.96 -1.78 2.24
N VAL A 81 -19.07 -1.36 3.50
CA VAL A 81 -18.26 -1.90 4.60
C VAL A 81 -18.50 -3.40 4.77
N ARG A 82 -19.76 -3.84 4.84
CA ARG A 82 -20.13 -5.26 4.98
C ARG A 82 -19.68 -6.08 3.77
N GLN A 83 -19.81 -5.54 2.56
CA GLN A 83 -19.34 -6.21 1.36
C GLN A 83 -17.82 -6.36 1.34
N THR A 84 -17.07 -5.35 1.79
CA THR A 84 -15.61 -5.44 1.90
C THR A 84 -15.18 -6.56 2.85
N VAL A 85 -15.79 -6.65 4.03
CA VAL A 85 -15.51 -7.72 5.01
C VAL A 85 -15.91 -9.10 4.45
N LYS A 86 -17.02 -9.17 3.71
CA LYS A 86 -17.45 -10.40 3.02
C LYS A 86 -16.47 -10.84 1.94
N ASP A 87 -16.00 -9.91 1.12
CA ASP A 87 -15.03 -10.18 0.03
C ASP A 87 -13.71 -10.72 0.60
N ILE A 88 -13.25 -10.22 1.75
CA ILE A 88 -12.08 -10.72 2.47
C ILE A 88 -12.31 -12.16 2.94
N GLY A 89 -13.55 -12.54 3.25
CA GLY A 89 -13.93 -13.90 3.64
C GLY A 89 -14.27 -14.07 5.12
N TYR A 90 -14.50 -13.00 5.87
CA TYR A 90 -14.87 -13.11 7.29
C TYR A 90 -16.33 -13.46 7.51
N ALA A 91 -16.56 -14.73 7.88
CA ALA A 91 -17.84 -15.27 8.34
C ALA A 91 -17.62 -16.11 9.63
N GLN A 92 -16.79 -15.62 10.55
CA GLN A 92 -16.38 -16.29 11.79
C GLN A 92 -17.21 -15.80 12.99
N ALA A 93 -17.31 -16.60 14.04
CA ALA A 93 -18.11 -16.30 15.21
C ALA A 93 -17.76 -14.96 15.87
N GLY A 94 -16.48 -14.64 15.96
CA GLY A 94 -16.00 -13.40 16.57
C GLY A 94 -15.89 -12.20 15.60
N PHE A 95 -15.99 -12.44 14.26
CA PHE A 95 -16.02 -11.38 13.26
C PHE A 95 -16.74 -11.84 11.99
N HIS A 96 -17.99 -11.37 11.82
CA HIS A 96 -18.86 -11.84 10.74
C HIS A 96 -19.47 -10.66 9.97
N TRP A 97 -19.35 -10.67 8.64
CA TRP A 97 -19.76 -9.57 7.77
C TRP A 97 -21.23 -9.14 7.90
N GLU A 98 -22.15 -10.04 8.32
CA GLU A 98 -23.56 -9.72 8.58
C GLU A 98 -23.84 -9.26 10.02
N GLN A 99 -23.01 -9.68 11.00
CA GLN A 99 -23.38 -9.65 12.41
C GLN A 99 -22.69 -8.55 13.22
N PHE A 100 -21.53 -8.05 12.77
CA PHE A 100 -20.83 -7.02 13.53
C PHE A 100 -21.68 -5.76 13.71
N GLU A 101 -21.53 -5.10 14.83
CA GLU A 101 -22.06 -3.76 15.07
C GLU A 101 -21.32 -2.76 14.17
N PHE A 102 -22.07 -1.92 13.46
CA PHE A 102 -21.52 -0.87 12.62
C PHE A 102 -21.79 0.51 13.19
N ILE A 103 -20.74 1.28 13.46
CA ILE A 103 -20.85 2.65 13.97
C ILE A 103 -20.24 3.61 12.94
N ASN A 104 -21.07 4.48 12.38
CA ASN A 104 -20.62 5.53 11.47
C ASN A 104 -20.54 6.89 12.18
N ARG A 105 -19.32 7.44 12.29
CA ARG A 105 -18.99 8.76 12.84
C ARG A 105 -18.37 9.70 11.80
N LEU A 106 -18.56 9.41 10.53
CA LEU A 106 -18.17 10.35 9.47
C LEU A 106 -19.05 11.60 9.54
N HIS A 107 -18.42 12.76 9.36
CA HIS A 107 -19.07 14.07 9.39
C HIS A 107 -18.50 15.00 8.30
N GLY A 108 -19.10 16.17 8.11
CA GLY A 108 -18.67 17.13 7.10
C GLY A 108 -17.33 17.78 7.42
N GLN A 109 -16.51 17.99 6.39
CA GLN A 109 -15.24 18.69 6.51
C GLN A 109 -15.41 20.12 7.02
N SER A 110 -14.53 20.56 7.92
CA SER A 110 -14.50 21.93 8.43
C SER A 110 -14.28 22.95 7.31
N ALA A 111 -15.07 24.05 7.31
CA ALA A 111 -14.92 25.15 6.35
C ALA A 111 -13.54 25.84 6.41
N HIS A 112 -12.87 25.83 7.56
CA HIS A 112 -11.53 26.42 7.70
C HIS A 112 -10.44 25.64 6.97
N ILE A 113 -10.53 24.31 6.92
CA ILE A 113 -9.61 23.47 6.17
C ILE A 113 -9.80 23.70 4.67
N ALA A 114 -11.05 23.79 4.21
CA ALA A 114 -11.37 24.05 2.81
C ALA A 114 -10.76 25.37 2.28
N GLN A 115 -10.80 26.45 3.08
CA GLN A 115 -10.22 27.75 2.67
C GLN A 115 -8.71 27.74 2.43
N GLY A 116 -7.97 26.91 3.18
CA GLY A 116 -6.50 26.80 3.07
C GLY A 116 -6.04 26.03 1.83
N VAL A 117 -6.84 25.11 1.35
CA VAL A 117 -6.47 24.09 0.35
C VAL A 117 -7.08 24.35 -1.02
N ASP A 118 -8.33 24.84 -1.08
CA ASP A 118 -9.05 24.99 -2.34
C ASP A 118 -8.43 26.08 -3.22
N ALA A 119 -8.31 25.77 -4.51
CA ALA A 119 -7.92 26.75 -5.53
C ALA A 119 -8.98 27.87 -5.64
N ASN A 120 -8.53 29.07 -5.87
CA ASN A 120 -9.39 30.20 -6.24
C ASN A 120 -8.81 30.95 -7.47
N ALA A 121 -9.48 31.99 -7.95
CA ALA A 121 -9.10 32.70 -9.16
C ALA A 121 -7.64 33.23 -9.20
N ASN A 122 -6.99 33.37 -8.03
CA ASN A 122 -5.65 33.93 -7.87
C ASN A 122 -4.64 32.97 -7.21
N LYS A 123 -5.03 31.73 -6.87
CA LYS A 123 -4.18 30.76 -6.14
C LYS A 123 -4.41 29.37 -6.66
N ASP A 124 -3.33 28.68 -7.03
CA ASP A 124 -3.37 27.25 -7.33
C ASP A 124 -3.64 26.44 -6.06
N GLU A 125 -4.10 25.20 -6.22
CA GLU A 125 -4.37 24.28 -5.11
C GLU A 125 -3.08 24.05 -4.32
N GLY A 126 -3.09 24.41 -3.03
CA GLY A 126 -1.99 24.16 -2.12
C GLY A 126 -2.02 22.76 -1.53
N ALA A 127 -0.89 22.30 -1.02
CA ALA A 127 -0.84 21.05 -0.26
C ALA A 127 -1.75 21.14 0.97
N GLY A 128 -2.52 20.08 1.22
CA GLY A 128 -3.47 20.02 2.34
C GLY A 128 -2.81 19.89 3.71
N ASP A 129 -1.55 19.51 3.73
CA ASP A 129 -0.72 19.42 4.93
C ASP A 129 0.74 19.65 4.59
N GLN A 130 1.57 19.81 5.62
CA GLN A 130 3.02 19.69 5.50
C GLN A 130 3.42 18.22 5.52
N GLY A 131 4.57 17.88 4.93
CA GLY A 131 5.08 16.51 5.04
C GLY A 131 6.28 16.25 4.15
N ILE A 132 6.90 15.10 4.37
CA ILE A 132 7.93 14.51 3.54
C ILE A 132 7.45 13.15 3.03
N MET A 133 7.59 12.88 1.75
CA MET A 133 7.17 11.63 1.12
C MET A 133 8.35 11.04 0.37
N PHE A 134 8.43 9.71 0.39
CA PHE A 134 9.54 8.99 -0.21
C PHE A 134 9.07 8.06 -1.33
N GLY A 135 9.86 8.02 -2.39
CA GLY A 135 9.83 7.00 -3.43
C GLY A 135 11.11 6.18 -3.41
N TYR A 136 11.01 4.91 -3.76
CA TYR A 136 12.15 4.04 -3.86
C TYR A 136 12.00 3.03 -5.00
N ALA A 137 13.10 2.68 -5.64
CA ALA A 137 13.20 1.59 -6.58
C ALA A 137 14.60 0.96 -6.53
N THR A 138 14.67 -0.34 -6.80
CA THR A 138 15.91 -1.10 -6.89
C THR A 138 15.75 -2.22 -7.93
N ASP A 139 16.81 -2.59 -8.61
CA ASP A 139 16.82 -3.62 -9.66
C ASP A 139 16.85 -5.06 -9.12
N GLU A 140 16.60 -5.25 -7.81
CA GLU A 140 16.62 -6.56 -7.15
C GLU A 140 15.54 -7.51 -7.65
N THR A 141 14.43 -7.00 -8.16
CA THR A 141 13.27 -7.78 -8.63
C THR A 141 12.71 -7.22 -9.94
N PRO A 142 11.92 -7.99 -10.71
CA PRO A 142 11.31 -7.52 -11.96
C PRO A 142 10.43 -6.28 -11.80
N ASP A 143 9.76 -6.13 -10.65
CA ASP A 143 8.89 -4.98 -10.34
C ASP A 143 9.65 -3.80 -9.72
N LEU A 144 10.99 -3.87 -9.69
CA LEU A 144 11.88 -2.86 -9.15
C LEU A 144 11.58 -2.54 -7.67
N MET A 145 11.40 -3.60 -6.88
CA MET A 145 11.14 -3.57 -5.43
C MET A 145 12.24 -4.28 -4.64
N PRO A 146 12.39 -3.95 -3.34
CA PRO A 146 13.25 -4.72 -2.44
C PRO A 146 12.85 -6.19 -2.39
N ALA A 147 13.78 -7.10 -2.62
CA ALA A 147 13.50 -8.53 -2.76
C ALA A 147 12.86 -9.14 -1.49
N THR A 148 13.26 -8.70 -0.30
CA THR A 148 12.69 -9.19 0.97
C THR A 148 11.20 -8.90 1.07
N LEU A 149 10.77 -7.68 0.77
CA LEU A 149 9.36 -7.30 0.80
C LEU A 149 8.58 -7.94 -0.36
N TYR A 150 9.16 -7.91 -1.56
CA TYR A 150 8.54 -8.49 -2.75
C TYR A 150 8.15 -9.95 -2.52
N TYR A 151 9.07 -10.79 -2.05
CA TYR A 151 8.76 -12.18 -1.77
C TYR A 151 7.79 -12.36 -0.61
N SER A 152 7.87 -11.51 0.42
CA SER A 152 6.91 -11.54 1.52
C SER A 152 5.48 -11.28 1.02
N HIS A 153 5.27 -10.28 0.15
CA HIS A 153 3.96 -10.04 -0.47
C HIS A 153 3.51 -11.20 -1.35
N LYS A 154 4.37 -11.68 -2.24
CA LYS A 154 4.02 -12.71 -3.22
C LYS A 154 3.63 -14.05 -2.59
N ILE A 155 4.23 -14.43 -1.46
CA ILE A 155 3.81 -15.61 -0.69
C ILE A 155 2.35 -15.46 -0.26
N LEU A 156 1.99 -14.33 0.34
CA LEU A 156 0.63 -14.10 0.85
C LEU A 156 -0.40 -13.87 -0.25
N GLU A 157 -0.01 -13.20 -1.35
CA GLU A 157 -0.87 -13.09 -2.54
C GLU A 157 -1.23 -14.47 -3.08
N LYS A 158 -0.25 -15.36 -3.23
CA LYS A 158 -0.49 -16.73 -3.71
C LYS A 158 -1.38 -17.52 -2.76
N MET A 159 -1.16 -17.41 -1.45
CA MET A 159 -2.01 -18.06 -0.45
C MET A 159 -3.46 -17.54 -0.49
N ALA A 160 -3.65 -16.23 -0.68
CA ALA A 160 -4.98 -15.66 -0.82
C ALA A 160 -5.69 -16.12 -2.12
N GLU A 161 -4.99 -16.17 -3.25
CA GLU A 161 -5.52 -16.75 -4.50
C GLU A 161 -5.98 -18.20 -4.30
N ASP A 162 -5.17 -19.04 -3.65
CA ASP A 162 -5.49 -20.44 -3.39
C ASP A 162 -6.68 -20.58 -2.41
N ARG A 163 -6.80 -19.68 -1.43
CA ARG A 163 -7.96 -19.62 -0.54
C ARG A 163 -9.24 -19.23 -1.29
N HIS A 164 -9.21 -18.15 -2.05
CA HIS A 164 -10.37 -17.66 -2.80
C HIS A 164 -10.81 -18.63 -3.92
N SER A 165 -9.88 -19.32 -4.55
CA SER A 165 -10.19 -20.34 -5.58
C SER A 165 -10.69 -21.66 -5.00
N GLY A 166 -10.57 -21.87 -3.68
CA GLY A 166 -10.85 -23.15 -3.03
C GLY A 166 -9.76 -24.21 -3.24
N THR A 167 -8.60 -23.85 -3.77
CA THR A 167 -7.44 -24.76 -3.92
C THR A 167 -6.86 -25.15 -2.55
N ALA A 168 -6.91 -24.24 -1.58
CA ALA A 168 -6.50 -24.47 -0.20
C ALA A 168 -7.63 -24.06 0.77
N PRO A 169 -8.73 -24.85 0.86
CA PRO A 169 -9.94 -24.50 1.60
C PRO A 169 -9.76 -24.51 3.12
N PHE A 170 -8.62 -24.95 3.61
CA PHE A 170 -8.25 -24.92 5.02
C PHE A 170 -7.61 -23.60 5.46
N LEU A 171 -7.27 -22.72 4.53
CA LEU A 171 -6.76 -21.39 4.85
C LEU A 171 -7.89 -20.46 5.26
N GLU A 172 -7.61 -19.66 6.28
CA GLU A 172 -8.46 -18.57 6.74
C GLU A 172 -7.83 -17.22 6.36
N PRO A 173 -8.54 -16.08 6.48
CA PRO A 173 -8.09 -14.82 5.88
C PRO A 173 -6.81 -14.22 6.45
N ASP A 174 -6.51 -14.41 7.74
CA ASP A 174 -5.37 -13.76 8.40
C ASP A 174 -4.07 -14.54 8.20
N ALA A 175 -3.04 -13.86 7.77
CA ALA A 175 -1.70 -14.43 7.66
C ALA A 175 -0.62 -13.35 7.70
N LYS A 176 0.59 -13.76 8.08
CA LYS A 176 1.80 -12.96 8.06
C LYS A 176 2.93 -13.74 7.41
N SER A 177 3.80 -13.05 6.69
CA SER A 177 5.04 -13.60 6.15
C SER A 177 6.22 -12.71 6.49
N GLN A 178 7.40 -13.30 6.64
CA GLN A 178 8.64 -12.57 6.82
C GLN A 178 9.74 -13.31 6.07
N VAL A 179 10.52 -12.57 5.27
CA VAL A 179 11.62 -13.13 4.49
C VAL A 179 12.92 -12.43 4.87
N THR A 180 13.92 -13.22 5.26
CA THR A 180 15.28 -12.77 5.53
C THR A 180 16.21 -13.22 4.42
N LEU A 181 16.84 -12.26 3.73
CA LEU A 181 17.82 -12.53 2.69
C LEU A 181 19.22 -12.15 3.16
N ARG A 182 20.20 -12.95 2.74
CA ARG A 182 21.61 -12.60 2.79
C ARG A 182 21.98 -11.89 1.49
N TYR A 183 22.64 -10.76 1.66
CA TYR A 183 23.16 -9.93 0.58
C TYR A 183 24.68 -10.00 0.52
N GLU A 184 25.21 -9.98 -0.70
CA GLU A 184 26.62 -9.73 -1.00
C GLU A 184 26.69 -8.46 -1.86
N GLY A 185 27.24 -7.38 -1.28
CA GLY A 185 27.10 -6.05 -1.87
C GLY A 185 25.64 -5.62 -1.94
N SER A 186 25.09 -5.41 -3.13
CA SER A 186 23.68 -5.06 -3.38
C SER A 186 22.82 -6.25 -3.82
N LEU A 187 23.39 -7.45 -4.00
CA LEU A 187 22.69 -8.58 -4.58
C LEU A 187 22.17 -9.54 -3.49
N PRO A 188 20.89 -9.93 -3.50
CA PRO A 188 20.39 -11.00 -2.66
C PRO A 188 20.92 -12.35 -3.17
N VAL A 189 21.57 -13.12 -2.29
CA VAL A 189 22.26 -14.38 -2.67
C VAL A 189 21.67 -15.62 -2.01
N ALA A 190 21.00 -15.50 -0.88
CA ALA A 190 20.33 -16.61 -0.21
C ALA A 190 19.18 -16.13 0.66
N ALA A 191 18.09 -16.88 0.72
CA ALA A 191 17.08 -16.76 1.76
C ALA A 191 17.53 -17.60 2.96
N THR A 192 17.81 -16.97 4.09
CA THR A 192 18.27 -17.65 5.30
C THR A 192 17.13 -18.08 6.21
N ALA A 193 16.03 -17.33 6.22
CA ALA A 193 14.83 -17.66 6.97
C ALA A 193 13.57 -17.20 6.25
N VAL A 194 12.53 -18.01 6.28
CA VAL A 194 11.17 -17.66 5.87
C VAL A 194 10.20 -18.05 6.97
N VAL A 195 9.48 -17.04 7.49
CA VAL A 195 8.42 -17.23 8.49
C VAL A 195 7.08 -17.05 7.82
N VAL A 196 6.14 -17.97 8.03
CA VAL A 196 4.73 -17.82 7.63
C VAL A 196 3.87 -18.25 8.81
N SER A 197 3.04 -17.30 9.29
CA SER A 197 1.98 -17.59 10.26
C SER A 197 0.66 -17.38 9.54
N THR A 198 -0.15 -18.43 9.43
CA THR A 198 -1.41 -18.41 8.71
C THR A 198 -2.54 -18.97 9.55
N GLN A 199 -3.64 -18.24 9.58
CA GLN A 199 -4.89 -18.71 10.16
C GLN A 199 -5.42 -19.90 9.36
N HIS A 200 -5.99 -20.90 10.05
CA HIS A 200 -6.42 -22.14 9.46
C HIS A 200 -7.71 -22.67 10.07
N ALA A 201 -8.38 -23.55 9.34
CA ALA A 201 -9.54 -24.28 9.82
C ALA A 201 -9.18 -25.18 11.03
N PRO A 202 -10.15 -25.53 11.89
CA PRO A 202 -9.92 -26.36 13.06
C PRO A 202 -9.21 -27.69 12.76
N GLY A 203 -8.23 -28.00 13.61
CA GLY A 203 -7.46 -29.24 13.58
C GLY A 203 -6.30 -29.26 12.60
N TYR A 204 -5.92 -28.14 11.98
CA TYR A 204 -4.71 -28.01 11.17
C TYR A 204 -3.46 -27.60 11.98
N ASP A 205 -3.52 -27.74 13.28
CA ASP A 205 -2.45 -27.51 14.25
C ASP A 205 -1.84 -28.81 14.82
N GLU A 206 -2.30 -29.99 14.35
CA GLU A 206 -1.76 -31.25 14.80
C GLU A 206 -1.83 -32.39 13.74
N GLY A 207 -0.93 -33.34 13.85
CA GLY A 207 -0.96 -34.58 13.09
C GLY A 207 -0.79 -34.46 11.58
N GLU A 208 -1.58 -35.21 10.81
CA GLU A 208 -1.51 -35.27 9.36
C GLU A 208 -1.93 -33.92 8.71
N LYS A 209 -2.90 -33.22 9.31
CA LYS A 209 -3.37 -31.93 8.80
C LYS A 209 -2.35 -30.81 9.00
N GLU A 210 -1.63 -30.79 10.14
CA GLU A 210 -0.50 -29.89 10.33
C GLU A 210 0.59 -30.14 9.28
N ALA A 211 0.92 -31.42 9.03
CA ALA A 211 1.88 -31.79 8.01
C ALA A 211 1.42 -31.36 6.60
N GLU A 212 0.12 -31.46 6.28
CA GLU A 212 -0.48 -30.96 5.04
C GLU A 212 -0.31 -29.44 4.90
N LEU A 213 -0.65 -28.67 5.94
CA LEU A 213 -0.48 -27.21 5.98
C LEU A 213 0.98 -26.82 5.77
N HIS A 214 1.90 -27.46 6.47
CA HIS A 214 3.33 -27.21 6.35
C HIS A 214 3.86 -27.54 4.95
N ALA A 215 3.44 -28.64 4.35
CA ALA A 215 3.82 -29.02 2.99
C ALA A 215 3.28 -28.02 1.95
N TYR A 216 2.03 -27.56 2.13
CA TYR A 216 1.42 -26.56 1.29
C TYR A 216 2.21 -25.25 1.34
N VAL A 217 2.48 -24.70 2.53
CA VAL A 217 3.21 -23.44 2.69
C VAL A 217 4.62 -23.52 2.07
N LYS A 218 5.35 -24.64 2.30
CA LYS A 218 6.66 -24.85 1.67
C LYS A 218 6.58 -24.87 0.14
N ARG A 219 5.52 -25.46 -0.43
CA ARG A 219 5.29 -25.45 -1.86
C ARG A 219 5.07 -24.02 -2.37
N VAL A 220 4.22 -23.23 -1.71
CA VAL A 220 4.00 -21.81 -2.08
C VAL A 220 5.30 -21.01 -2.04
N ILE A 221 6.11 -21.18 -0.99
CA ILE A 221 7.41 -20.51 -0.88
C ILE A 221 8.32 -20.90 -2.07
N ALA A 222 8.34 -22.18 -2.45
CA ALA A 222 9.16 -22.67 -3.56
C ALA A 222 8.65 -22.20 -4.94
N GLU A 223 7.36 -21.91 -5.08
CA GLU A 223 6.78 -21.32 -6.29
C GLU A 223 7.14 -19.82 -6.42
N VAL A 224 7.28 -19.11 -5.29
CA VAL A 224 7.47 -17.66 -5.25
C VAL A 224 8.95 -17.27 -5.23
N ILE A 225 9.76 -17.92 -4.41
CA ILE A 225 11.18 -17.60 -4.25
C ILE A 225 12.01 -18.48 -5.18
N PRO A 226 12.94 -17.89 -6.00
CA PRO A 226 13.79 -18.66 -6.89
C PRO A 226 14.55 -19.78 -6.15
N PRO A 227 14.60 -21.02 -6.68
CA PRO A 227 15.24 -22.15 -6.00
C PRO A 227 16.70 -21.94 -5.64
N VAL A 228 17.40 -21.09 -6.39
CA VAL A 228 18.80 -20.76 -6.12
C VAL A 228 18.98 -20.05 -4.77
N LEU A 229 17.98 -19.30 -4.32
CA LEU A 229 17.99 -18.60 -3.04
C LEU A 229 17.59 -19.51 -1.86
N LEU A 230 16.89 -20.63 -2.11
CA LEU A 230 16.29 -21.49 -1.06
C LEU A 230 17.21 -22.59 -0.54
N ARG A 231 18.48 -22.64 -0.95
CA ARG A 231 19.38 -23.78 -0.66
C ARG A 231 19.71 -23.94 0.83
N GLU A 232 19.67 -22.87 1.60
CA GLU A 232 20.10 -22.81 3.00
C GLU A 232 18.97 -22.29 3.90
N THR A 233 17.69 -22.37 3.45
CA THR A 233 16.55 -21.70 4.11
C THR A 233 16.05 -22.50 5.30
N GLU A 234 15.93 -21.85 6.44
CA GLU A 234 15.16 -22.32 7.58
C GLU A 234 13.69 -21.84 7.46
N TYR A 235 12.76 -22.77 7.69
CA TYR A 235 11.31 -22.50 7.55
C TYR A 235 10.64 -22.51 8.93
N PHE A 236 9.95 -21.42 9.26
CA PHE A 236 9.13 -21.28 10.46
C PHE A 236 7.66 -21.13 10.05
N ILE A 237 6.91 -22.23 10.13
CA ILE A 237 5.50 -22.26 9.73
C ILE A 237 4.67 -22.46 10.99
N ASN A 238 3.76 -21.52 11.30
CA ASN A 238 2.97 -21.50 12.53
C ASN A 238 3.78 -21.88 13.78
N PRO A 239 4.91 -21.21 14.07
CA PRO A 239 5.84 -21.65 15.12
C PRO A 239 5.23 -21.61 16.54
N THR A 240 4.08 -20.96 16.71
CA THR A 240 3.33 -20.92 17.97
C THR A 240 2.31 -22.04 18.10
N GLY A 241 2.15 -22.90 17.07
CA GLY A 241 1.14 -23.95 16.98
C GLY A 241 -0.17 -23.45 16.38
N SER A 242 -1.28 -23.59 17.11
CA SER A 242 -2.62 -23.25 16.61
C SER A 242 -2.81 -21.77 16.28
N PHE A 243 -3.45 -21.51 15.13
CA PHE A 243 -3.89 -20.19 14.71
C PHE A 243 -5.30 -20.27 14.08
N GLU A 244 -6.28 -20.68 14.89
CA GLU A 244 -7.68 -20.81 14.48
C GLU A 244 -8.44 -19.47 14.59
N ILE A 245 -8.15 -18.66 15.59
CA ILE A 245 -8.76 -17.33 15.78
C ILE A 245 -7.80 -16.28 15.25
N GLY A 246 -8.23 -15.53 14.25
CA GLY A 246 -7.45 -14.46 13.62
C GLY A 246 -8.32 -13.27 13.21
N GLY A 247 -7.70 -12.33 12.51
CA GLY A 247 -8.35 -11.11 12.09
C GLY A 247 -8.81 -10.24 13.25
N PRO A 248 -9.84 -9.40 13.05
CA PRO A 248 -10.34 -8.46 14.07
C PRO A 248 -10.86 -9.12 15.36
N ASP A 249 -11.11 -10.42 15.37
CA ASP A 249 -11.44 -11.15 16.59
C ASP A 249 -10.20 -11.44 17.44
N GLY A 250 -9.06 -11.71 16.80
CA GLY A 250 -7.80 -11.98 17.50
C GLY A 250 -7.11 -10.71 18.00
N ASP A 251 -7.16 -9.62 17.23
CA ASP A 251 -6.53 -8.34 17.56
C ASP A 251 -7.27 -7.19 16.88
N ALA A 252 -7.21 -5.99 17.47
CA ALA A 252 -7.85 -4.82 16.91
C ALA A 252 -7.06 -4.27 15.71
N GLY A 253 -7.77 -3.90 14.63
CA GLY A 253 -7.24 -3.26 13.46
C GLY A 253 -7.54 -1.78 13.39
N LEU A 254 -6.59 -1.01 12.88
CA LEU A 254 -6.72 0.42 12.62
C LEU A 254 -6.13 0.78 11.27
N THR A 255 -6.77 1.72 10.57
CA THR A 255 -6.25 2.31 9.34
C THR A 255 -4.85 2.91 9.55
N GLY A 256 -3.93 2.65 8.62
CA GLY A 256 -2.62 3.29 8.60
C GLY A 256 -1.60 2.75 9.61
N ARG A 257 -1.78 1.53 10.12
CA ARG A 257 -0.81 0.88 11.03
C ARG A 257 0.15 -0.09 10.35
N LYS A 258 0.10 -0.22 9.02
CA LYS A 258 0.99 -1.09 8.22
C LYS A 258 1.74 -0.31 7.15
N ILE A 259 2.09 0.96 7.42
CA ILE A 259 2.70 1.89 6.47
C ILE A 259 4.05 1.40 5.90
N ILE A 260 4.80 0.61 6.64
CA ILE A 260 6.07 0.04 6.18
C ILE A 260 5.82 -1.15 5.24
N VAL A 261 4.83 -1.98 5.55
CA VAL A 261 4.35 -3.06 4.65
C VAL A 261 3.76 -2.48 3.37
N ASP A 262 3.05 -1.36 3.47
CA ASP A 262 2.43 -0.67 2.34
C ASP A 262 3.46 -0.06 1.36
N THR A 263 4.70 0.15 1.79
CA THR A 263 5.72 0.87 1.03
C THR A 263 6.92 -0.02 0.67
N TYR A 264 8.01 0.00 1.45
CA TYR A 264 9.28 -0.61 1.04
C TYR A 264 9.86 -1.60 2.05
N GLY A 265 9.11 -2.03 3.07
CA GLY A 265 9.53 -3.06 4.04
C GLY A 265 10.78 -2.69 4.84
N GLY A 266 11.04 -1.39 5.03
CA GLY A 266 12.22 -0.88 5.75
C GLY A 266 13.46 -0.65 4.88
N ALA A 267 13.41 -0.95 3.57
CA ALA A 267 14.52 -0.72 2.65
C ALA A 267 14.73 0.76 2.29
N ALA A 268 13.72 1.60 2.48
CA ALA A 268 13.77 3.04 2.28
C ALA A 268 13.20 3.78 3.49
N PRO A 269 13.53 5.07 3.67
CA PRO A 269 12.88 5.93 4.64
C PRO A 269 11.36 6.03 4.41
N HIS A 270 10.63 6.45 5.45
CA HIS A 270 9.21 6.72 5.39
C HIS A 270 8.88 8.05 6.06
N GLY A 271 8.00 8.86 5.46
CA GLY A 271 7.62 10.15 6.01
C GLY A 271 6.61 10.11 7.16
N GLY A 272 6.00 8.93 7.40
CA GLY A 272 5.03 8.69 8.48
C GLY A 272 3.57 8.78 8.06
N GLY A 273 3.24 9.35 6.90
CA GLY A 273 1.86 9.47 6.41
C GLY A 273 1.28 8.15 5.91
N ALA A 274 0.11 7.76 6.41
CA ALA A 274 -0.66 6.64 5.89
C ALA A 274 -1.36 7.01 4.57
N PHE A 275 -1.67 6.00 3.73
CA PHE A 275 -2.33 6.19 2.44
C PHE A 275 -3.83 5.92 2.52
N SER A 276 -4.21 4.74 3.02
CA SER A 276 -5.61 4.29 3.04
C SER A 276 -6.51 5.27 3.77
N GLY A 277 -7.73 5.42 3.28
CA GLY A 277 -8.73 6.34 3.82
C GLY A 277 -8.61 7.79 3.36
N LYS A 278 -7.56 8.14 2.61
CA LYS A 278 -7.30 9.50 2.13
C LYS A 278 -7.59 9.62 0.64
N ASP A 279 -8.32 10.67 0.23
CA ASP A 279 -8.45 11.04 -1.18
C ASP A 279 -7.12 11.60 -1.74
N PRO A 280 -6.95 11.66 -3.08
CA PRO A 280 -5.65 12.01 -3.68
C PRO A 280 -5.23 13.49 -3.53
N THR A 281 -6.00 14.35 -2.89
CA THR A 281 -5.57 15.71 -2.57
C THR A 281 -4.59 15.75 -1.39
N LYS A 282 -4.58 14.68 -0.58
CA LYS A 282 -3.63 14.53 0.51
C LYS A 282 -2.27 14.12 -0.05
N VAL A 283 -1.27 14.99 0.13
CA VAL A 283 0.09 14.77 -0.38
C VAL A 283 0.77 13.55 0.23
N ASP A 284 0.41 13.14 1.45
CA ASP A 284 0.85 11.88 2.05
C ASP A 284 0.66 10.71 1.08
N ARG A 285 -0.45 10.68 0.36
CA ARG A 285 -0.76 9.65 -0.62
C ARG A 285 -0.24 9.99 -2.02
N SER A 286 -0.66 11.09 -2.59
CA SER A 286 -0.36 11.44 -3.98
C SER A 286 1.12 11.72 -4.23
N ALA A 287 1.80 12.40 -3.30
CA ALA A 287 3.23 12.67 -3.45
C ALA A 287 4.09 11.43 -3.17
N ALA A 288 3.67 10.50 -2.32
CA ALA A 288 4.35 9.20 -2.20
C ALA A 288 4.21 8.38 -3.50
N TYR A 289 3.05 8.41 -4.14
CA TYR A 289 2.83 7.72 -5.41
C TYR A 289 3.67 8.31 -6.55
N ILE A 290 3.72 9.64 -6.70
CA ILE A 290 4.57 10.24 -7.73
C ILE A 290 6.06 10.03 -7.40
N SER A 291 6.48 10.03 -6.13
CA SER A 291 7.85 9.73 -5.75
C SER A 291 8.26 8.31 -6.14
N ARG A 292 7.35 7.31 -5.96
CA ARG A 292 7.56 5.95 -6.46
C ARG A 292 7.67 5.92 -7.99
N TYR A 293 6.77 6.58 -8.69
CA TYR A 293 6.77 6.68 -10.14
C TYR A 293 8.11 7.23 -10.67
N LEU A 294 8.60 8.31 -10.08
CA LEU A 294 9.88 8.92 -10.45
C LEU A 294 11.06 7.98 -10.18
N ALA A 295 11.16 7.42 -8.97
CA ALA A 295 12.25 6.50 -8.60
C ALA A 295 12.27 5.26 -9.51
N LYS A 296 11.09 4.70 -9.83
CA LYS A 296 10.95 3.55 -10.71
C LYS A 296 11.42 3.85 -12.13
N ASN A 297 11.05 5.00 -12.68
CA ASN A 297 11.45 5.43 -14.01
C ASN A 297 12.96 5.75 -14.09
N VAL A 298 13.57 6.30 -13.04
CA VAL A 298 15.05 6.50 -12.98
C VAL A 298 15.78 5.17 -13.08
N VAL A 299 15.38 4.16 -12.31
CA VAL A 299 16.00 2.83 -12.35
C VAL A 299 15.73 2.13 -13.68
N ALA A 300 14.49 2.17 -14.16
CA ALA A 300 14.10 1.56 -15.45
C ALA A 300 14.81 2.21 -16.65
N ALA A 301 15.14 3.51 -16.57
CA ALA A 301 15.94 4.20 -17.57
C ALA A 301 17.42 3.76 -17.60
N GLY A 302 17.86 2.96 -16.62
CA GLY A 302 19.26 2.56 -16.47
C GLY A 302 20.15 3.68 -15.93
N LEU A 303 19.57 4.73 -15.34
CA LEU A 303 20.32 5.84 -14.77
C LEU A 303 20.94 5.49 -13.41
N ALA A 304 20.39 4.49 -12.72
CA ALA A 304 20.92 3.93 -11.48
C ALA A 304 20.37 2.51 -11.29
N THR A 305 21.00 1.68 -10.43
CA THR A 305 20.43 0.39 -9.99
C THR A 305 19.57 0.53 -8.75
N ARG A 306 19.67 1.67 -8.07
CA ARG A 306 18.89 2.03 -6.87
C ARG A 306 18.64 3.52 -6.84
N CYS A 307 17.43 3.90 -6.46
CA CYS A 307 17.06 5.32 -6.38
C CYS A 307 16.07 5.56 -5.25
N THR A 308 16.41 6.51 -4.37
CA THR A 308 15.51 7.11 -3.38
C THR A 308 15.16 8.51 -3.82
N ILE A 309 13.88 8.85 -3.77
CA ILE A 309 13.38 10.22 -4.02
C ILE A 309 12.64 10.71 -2.79
N GLN A 310 12.90 11.95 -2.37
CA GLN A 310 12.12 12.64 -1.35
C GLN A 310 11.46 13.88 -1.95
N LEU A 311 10.17 14.05 -1.69
CA LEU A 311 9.43 15.30 -1.90
C LEU A 311 9.01 15.89 -0.55
N ALA A 312 9.08 17.21 -0.42
CA ALA A 312 8.63 17.92 0.77
C ALA A 312 7.63 19.02 0.40
N TYR A 313 6.57 19.15 1.20
CA TYR A 313 5.54 20.18 1.04
C TYR A 313 5.31 20.96 2.32
N ALA A 314 4.86 22.21 2.16
CA ALA A 314 4.30 23.03 3.23
C ALA A 314 2.79 23.21 3.01
N ILE A 315 2.03 23.22 4.10
CA ILE A 315 0.59 23.42 4.05
C ILE A 315 0.24 24.73 3.27
N GLY A 316 -0.72 24.63 2.38
CA GLY A 316 -1.20 25.77 1.58
C GLY A 316 -0.25 26.23 0.47
N VAL A 317 0.91 25.57 0.27
CA VAL A 317 1.87 25.87 -0.81
C VAL A 317 1.71 24.82 -1.90
N SER A 318 1.59 25.26 -3.16
CA SER A 318 1.35 24.36 -4.30
C SER A 318 2.62 23.68 -4.80
N LYS A 319 3.76 24.37 -4.81
CA LYS A 319 5.04 23.78 -5.25
C LYS A 319 5.71 23.03 -4.11
N PRO A 320 6.41 21.90 -4.40
CA PRO A 320 7.23 21.27 -3.39
C PRO A 320 8.32 22.24 -2.90
N LEU A 321 8.67 22.12 -1.61
CA LEU A 321 9.78 22.87 -1.02
C LEU A 321 11.13 22.35 -1.52
N SER A 322 11.21 21.03 -1.76
CA SER A 322 12.39 20.35 -2.26
C SER A 322 12.02 19.07 -2.99
N LEU A 323 12.85 18.73 -3.96
CA LEU A 323 13.03 17.39 -4.51
C LEU A 323 14.47 17.00 -4.16
N TYR A 324 14.67 15.79 -3.63
CA TYR A 324 15.97 15.22 -3.35
C TYR A 324 16.05 13.83 -3.99
N VAL A 325 17.17 13.57 -4.66
CA VAL A 325 17.48 12.27 -5.28
C VAL A 325 18.75 11.71 -4.65
N ASP A 326 18.74 10.40 -4.36
CA ASP A 326 19.90 9.65 -3.93
C ASP A 326 19.94 8.32 -4.69
N THR A 327 20.91 8.17 -5.57
CA THR A 327 21.16 6.93 -6.31
C THR A 327 22.04 5.95 -5.57
N HIS A 328 22.38 6.20 -4.32
CA HIS A 328 23.22 5.32 -3.49
C HIS A 328 24.57 4.96 -4.14
N GLU A 329 25.23 5.95 -4.76
CA GLU A 329 26.48 5.79 -5.50
C GLU A 329 26.39 4.82 -6.71
N THR A 330 25.18 4.52 -7.20
CA THR A 330 24.94 3.65 -8.37
C THR A 330 24.59 4.44 -9.63
N GLY A 331 24.50 5.77 -9.54
CA GLY A 331 24.13 6.64 -10.64
C GLY A 331 25.13 6.61 -11.79
N THR A 332 24.63 6.62 -13.02
CA THR A 332 25.45 6.80 -14.24
C THR A 332 25.75 8.25 -14.52
N VAL A 333 24.97 9.16 -13.89
CA VAL A 333 25.13 10.62 -13.87
C VAL A 333 24.99 11.12 -12.43
N GLY A 334 25.28 12.41 -12.17
CA GLY A 334 25.13 12.99 -10.84
C GLY A 334 23.67 13.07 -10.38
N ASP A 335 23.43 12.90 -9.06
CA ASP A 335 22.09 13.00 -8.47
C ASP A 335 21.45 14.36 -8.74
N ASP A 336 22.22 15.45 -8.70
CA ASP A 336 21.83 16.80 -9.03
C ASP A 336 21.37 16.96 -10.50
N GLN A 337 21.97 16.21 -11.42
CA GLN A 337 21.56 16.19 -12.82
C GLN A 337 20.21 15.49 -12.99
N ILE A 338 19.97 14.39 -12.25
CA ILE A 338 18.67 13.69 -12.24
C ILE A 338 17.58 14.59 -11.64
N GLU A 339 17.87 15.30 -10.52
CA GLU A 339 16.97 16.29 -9.94
C GLU A 339 16.57 17.38 -10.94
N ALA A 340 17.58 17.98 -11.60
CA ALA A 340 17.38 19.02 -12.60
C ALA A 340 16.55 18.51 -13.79
N ALA A 341 16.83 17.29 -14.27
CA ALA A 341 16.06 16.65 -15.33
C ALA A 341 14.59 16.48 -14.95
N ILE A 342 14.31 15.90 -13.77
CA ILE A 342 12.93 15.69 -13.27
C ILE A 342 12.19 17.03 -13.17
N LEU A 343 12.80 18.04 -12.54
CA LEU A 343 12.18 19.37 -12.37
C LEU A 343 11.97 20.10 -13.71
N GLY A 344 12.79 19.77 -14.71
CA GLY A 344 12.70 20.33 -16.05
C GLY A 344 11.63 19.69 -16.94
N LEU A 345 11.03 18.55 -16.58
CA LEU A 345 10.04 17.85 -17.39
C LEU A 345 8.66 18.55 -17.34
N PRO A 346 8.16 19.14 -18.45
CA PRO A 346 6.88 19.86 -18.44
C PRO A 346 5.69 18.96 -18.10
N VAL A 347 5.74 17.67 -18.45
CA VAL A 347 4.68 16.70 -18.21
C VAL A 347 4.35 16.53 -16.73
N LEU A 348 5.31 16.80 -15.83
CA LEU A 348 5.14 16.70 -14.38
C LEU A 348 4.47 17.96 -13.77
N GLY A 349 4.31 19.04 -14.54
CA GLY A 349 3.61 20.26 -14.10
C GLY A 349 4.16 20.88 -12.81
N GLY A 350 5.47 20.76 -12.57
CA GLY A 350 6.16 21.27 -11.39
C GLY A 350 5.81 20.54 -10.10
N LEU A 351 5.31 19.31 -10.18
CA LEU A 351 4.97 18.43 -9.04
C LEU A 351 4.00 19.08 -8.04
N THR A 352 3.08 19.92 -8.53
CA THR A 352 2.01 20.46 -7.68
C THR A 352 1.00 19.36 -7.35
N PRO A 353 0.25 19.43 -6.21
CA PRO A 353 -0.75 18.42 -5.86
C PRO A 353 -1.75 18.16 -7.00
N ARG A 354 -2.20 19.21 -7.69
CA ARG A 354 -3.08 19.09 -8.85
C ARG A 354 -2.40 18.41 -10.04
N SER A 355 -1.18 18.79 -10.38
CA SER A 355 -0.48 18.20 -11.52
C SER A 355 -0.20 16.72 -11.29
N ILE A 356 0.15 16.32 -10.07
CA ILE A 356 0.33 14.90 -9.68
C ILE A 356 -0.97 14.11 -9.90
N ARG A 357 -2.09 14.60 -9.36
CA ARG A 357 -3.39 13.94 -9.51
C ARG A 357 -3.81 13.80 -10.97
N THR A 358 -3.57 14.84 -11.77
CA THR A 358 -3.88 14.85 -13.20
C THR A 358 -2.99 13.88 -13.98
N HIS A 359 -1.66 13.96 -13.76
CA HIS A 359 -0.68 13.13 -14.46
C HIS A 359 -0.88 11.63 -14.19
N LEU A 360 -1.12 11.27 -12.93
CA LEU A 360 -1.36 9.88 -12.54
C LEU A 360 -2.84 9.46 -12.68
N GLY A 361 -3.78 10.39 -12.94
CA GLY A 361 -5.20 10.06 -13.09
C GLY A 361 -5.85 9.58 -11.80
N LEU A 362 -5.52 10.20 -10.65
CA LEU A 362 -5.87 9.70 -9.32
C LEU A 362 -7.31 10.01 -8.87
N ASN A 363 -8.06 10.87 -9.54
CA ASN A 363 -9.43 11.22 -9.18
C ASN A 363 -10.44 10.16 -9.68
N LYS A 364 -10.20 8.90 -9.33
CA LYS A 364 -10.96 7.72 -9.75
C LYS A 364 -11.08 6.72 -8.60
N PRO A 365 -12.08 5.81 -8.63
CA PRO A 365 -12.20 4.75 -7.64
C PRO A 365 -11.21 3.60 -7.92
N ILE A 366 -9.96 3.77 -7.52
CA ILE A 366 -8.84 2.85 -7.80
C ILE A 366 -8.11 2.39 -6.54
N TYR A 367 -8.63 2.71 -5.35
CA TYR A 367 -7.88 2.62 -4.09
C TYR A 367 -8.09 1.33 -3.32
N LYS A 368 -9.29 0.73 -3.30
CA LYS A 368 -9.53 -0.56 -2.62
C LYS A 368 -8.48 -1.64 -2.98
N PRO A 369 -8.11 -1.85 -4.26
CA PRO A 369 -7.11 -2.86 -4.62
C PRO A 369 -5.69 -2.55 -4.12
N THR A 370 -5.41 -1.31 -3.69
CA THR A 370 -4.09 -0.91 -3.18
C THR A 370 -3.89 -1.23 -1.71
N ALA A 371 -4.99 -1.44 -0.98
CA ALA A 371 -5.00 -1.54 0.47
C ALA A 371 -4.50 -2.88 1.04
N ALA A 372 -4.10 -3.84 0.19
CA ALA A 372 -3.49 -5.09 0.60
C ALA A 372 -2.31 -5.44 -0.31
N TYR A 373 -1.31 -6.16 0.23
CA TYR A 373 -0.12 -6.63 -0.49
C TYR A 373 0.76 -5.51 -1.05
N GLY A 374 0.79 -4.35 -0.40
CA GLY A 374 1.59 -3.18 -0.75
C GLY A 374 0.99 -2.31 -1.85
N HIS A 375 1.24 -1.01 -1.75
CA HIS A 375 0.85 -0.02 -2.75
C HIS A 375 1.80 0.01 -3.94
N PHE A 376 3.03 -0.51 -3.77
CA PHE A 376 4.11 -0.47 -4.76
C PHE A 376 4.53 -1.89 -5.18
N GLY A 377 5.20 -1.98 -6.34
CA GLY A 377 5.61 -3.26 -6.91
C GLY A 377 4.44 -4.03 -7.51
N ARG A 378 3.42 -3.33 -7.94
CA ARG A 378 2.22 -3.87 -8.58
C ARG A 378 2.31 -3.67 -10.09
N LYS A 379 1.46 -4.37 -10.83
CA LYS A 379 1.36 -4.21 -12.28
C LYS A 379 0.40 -3.07 -12.62
N ALA A 380 0.87 -2.09 -13.39
CA ALA A 380 -0.02 -1.08 -13.97
C ALA A 380 -0.94 -1.74 -15.00
N GLU A 381 -2.25 -1.70 -14.76
CA GLU A 381 -3.24 -2.30 -15.64
C GLU A 381 -4.51 -1.45 -15.70
N GLY A 382 -4.87 -0.97 -16.90
CA GLY A 382 -5.95 -0.01 -17.04
C GLY A 382 -5.69 1.27 -16.22
N ASP A 383 -6.60 1.58 -15.31
CA ASP A 383 -6.47 2.72 -14.39
C ASP A 383 -5.76 2.36 -13.07
N LEU A 384 -5.52 1.06 -12.81
CA LEU A 384 -4.95 0.59 -11.55
C LEU A 384 -3.43 0.79 -11.50
N PHE A 385 -2.92 1.19 -10.35
CA PHE A 385 -1.49 1.40 -10.07
C PHE A 385 -0.76 2.28 -11.08
N PRO A 386 -1.29 3.45 -11.47
CA PRO A 386 -0.71 4.28 -12.53
C PRO A 386 0.70 4.79 -12.21
N TRP A 387 1.09 4.82 -10.94
CA TRP A 387 2.46 5.15 -10.50
C TRP A 387 3.49 4.05 -10.77
N GLU A 388 3.06 2.90 -11.27
CA GLU A 388 3.95 1.82 -11.70
C GLU A 388 4.27 1.85 -13.21
N ARG A 389 3.73 2.82 -13.97
CA ARG A 389 4.04 3.00 -15.40
C ARG A 389 5.50 3.41 -15.61
N LEU A 390 6.02 3.05 -16.79
CA LEU A 390 7.39 3.34 -17.23
C LEU A 390 7.43 4.33 -18.40
N ASP A 391 6.42 5.19 -18.51
CA ASP A 391 6.23 6.13 -19.61
C ASP A 391 7.07 7.41 -19.50
N LEU A 392 7.89 7.57 -18.45
CA LEU A 392 8.86 8.66 -18.29
C LEU A 392 10.29 8.30 -18.71
N VAL A 393 10.56 7.03 -19.02
CA VAL A 393 11.90 6.51 -19.30
C VAL A 393 12.58 7.24 -20.45
N ASP A 394 11.88 7.42 -21.57
CA ASP A 394 12.43 8.07 -22.75
C ASP A 394 12.66 9.57 -22.53
N ASP A 395 11.78 10.24 -21.80
CA ASP A 395 11.91 11.66 -21.46
C ASP A 395 13.14 11.89 -20.55
N LEU A 396 13.36 11.01 -19.56
CA LEU A 396 14.55 11.09 -18.69
C LEU A 396 15.85 10.85 -19.46
N LYS A 397 15.87 9.87 -20.37
CA LYS A 397 17.04 9.61 -21.22
C LYS A 397 17.31 10.79 -22.13
N ALA A 398 16.28 11.39 -22.74
CA ALA A 398 16.44 12.54 -23.60
C ALA A 398 16.93 13.79 -22.85
N ALA A 399 16.53 13.98 -21.59
CA ALA A 399 16.94 15.11 -20.76
C ALA A 399 18.39 15.01 -20.26
N LEU A 400 18.94 13.78 -20.16
CA LEU A 400 20.28 13.54 -19.61
C LEU A 400 21.33 13.11 -20.67
N GLY A 401 20.92 12.98 -21.94
CA GLY A 401 21.81 12.65 -23.07
C GLY A 401 22.02 11.17 -23.20
#